data_72057774b1d71f132e6149389e1deed3
#
_entry.id   72057774b1d71f132e6149389e1deed3
#
_cell.length_a   1.000
_cell.length_b   1.000
_cell.length_c   1.000
_cell.angle_alpha   90.00
_cell.angle_beta   90.00
_cell.angle_gamma   90.00
#
_symmetry.space_group_name_H-M   'P 1'
#
loop_
_entity.id
_entity.type
_entity.pdbx_description
1 polymer ?
#
loop_
_entity_poly.entity_id
_entity_poly.type
_entity_poly.pdbx_seq_one_letter_code
_entity_poly.pdbx_strand_id
1 'polypeptide(L)'
;SAQGILELPLDRIGPNPRQPRTRFAKQELRELAESIKRHGLLQPLLVVATPDGYQLVAGDRRLQASRLAGLRAVPALGRQAGEQASLEMALIENLQRENLNPLEEAEGFRQLADDFSLSHDQIAGLIGRSRSDVSNTLRLLKLSSGVREALAEDRIIAGHARALLGLSTAQEQTAALRTVLGKGLNVRQTEALIRQLGAGPRRPRAAPAQGAEAAALESRLEAELGTRVRI
;
A
#
# COMPACT_ATOMS: atom_id res chain seq x y z
N SER A 1 5.90 -14.15 33.76
CA SER A 1 7.32 -13.84 33.60
C SER A 1 7.47 -12.72 32.60
N ALA A 2 8.20 -11.65 32.95
CA ALA A 2 8.29 -10.40 32.21
C ALA A 2 8.74 -10.62 30.76
N GLN A 3 7.87 -10.27 29.82
CA GLN A 3 8.18 -10.22 28.40
C GLN A 3 8.97 -8.93 28.13
N GLY A 4 10.30 -8.97 28.39
CA GLY A 4 11.20 -7.88 28.12
C GLY A 4 11.67 -7.90 26.67
N ILE A 5 11.89 -6.72 26.09
CA ILE A 5 12.65 -6.60 24.85
C ILE A 5 14.10 -7.03 25.16
N LEU A 6 14.56 -8.05 24.44
CA LEU A 6 15.92 -8.59 24.53
C LEU A 6 16.73 -8.06 23.36
N GLU A 7 17.98 -7.69 23.58
CA GLU A 7 18.89 -7.39 22.48
C GLU A 7 19.62 -8.67 22.07
N LEU A 8 19.30 -9.19 20.88
CA LEU A 8 19.80 -10.47 20.43
C LEU A 8 20.78 -10.32 19.25
N PRO A 9 21.91 -11.06 19.29
CA PRO A 9 22.84 -11.11 18.17
C PRO A 9 22.16 -11.68 16.92
N LEU A 10 22.35 -11.02 15.75
CA LEU A 10 21.74 -11.38 14.49
C LEU A 10 22.15 -12.77 13.95
N ASP A 11 23.34 -13.23 14.32
CA ASP A 11 23.87 -14.55 13.99
C ASP A 11 23.16 -15.68 14.76
N ARG A 12 22.57 -15.36 15.92
CA ARG A 12 21.80 -16.29 16.72
C ARG A 12 20.34 -16.43 16.30
N ILE A 13 19.88 -15.63 15.33
CA ILE A 13 18.50 -15.65 14.86
C ILE A 13 18.42 -16.39 13.52
N GLY A 14 17.88 -17.61 13.56
CA GLY A 14 17.56 -18.41 12.38
C GLY A 14 16.31 -17.93 11.65
N PRO A 15 16.21 -18.17 10.33
CA PRO A 15 15.02 -17.81 9.55
C PRO A 15 13.81 -18.67 9.95
N ASN A 16 12.61 -18.18 9.61
CA ASN A 16 11.38 -18.94 9.82
C ASN A 16 11.21 -20.01 8.71
N PRO A 17 11.21 -21.32 9.01
CA PRO A 17 11.09 -22.38 8.01
C PRO A 17 9.70 -22.44 7.34
N ARG A 18 8.69 -21.80 7.92
CA ARG A 18 7.32 -21.77 7.40
C ARG A 18 7.02 -20.58 6.50
N GLN A 19 8.03 -19.76 6.16
CA GLN A 19 7.82 -18.57 5.34
C GLN A 19 7.83 -18.91 3.84
N PRO A 20 6.73 -18.70 3.11
CA PRO A 20 6.65 -18.91 1.68
C PRO A 20 7.32 -17.79 0.87
N ARG A 21 7.57 -16.62 1.47
CA ARG A 21 8.05 -15.43 0.78
C ARG A 21 9.53 -15.19 1.02
N THR A 22 10.37 -15.74 0.13
CA THR A 22 11.84 -15.58 0.18
C THR A 22 12.37 -14.40 -0.66
N ARG A 23 11.53 -13.74 -1.48
CA ARG A 23 11.95 -12.66 -2.38
C ARG A 23 11.19 -11.38 -2.06
N PHE A 24 11.88 -10.41 -1.48
CA PHE A 24 11.43 -9.03 -1.35
C PHE A 24 11.99 -8.18 -2.48
N ALA A 25 11.28 -7.10 -2.86
CA ALA A 25 11.81 -6.16 -3.82
C ALA A 25 13.11 -5.53 -3.26
N LYS A 26 14.21 -5.68 -3.98
CA LYS A 26 15.55 -5.25 -3.53
C LYS A 26 15.58 -3.77 -3.14
N GLN A 27 14.81 -2.95 -3.84
CA GLN A 27 14.73 -1.51 -3.57
C GLN A 27 14.09 -1.21 -2.21
N GLU A 28 12.92 -1.79 -1.93
CA GLU A 28 12.21 -1.61 -0.66
C GLU A 28 13.04 -2.10 0.54
N LEU A 29 13.81 -3.17 0.35
CA LEU A 29 14.67 -3.71 1.40
C LEU A 29 15.86 -2.78 1.70
N ARG A 30 16.43 -2.13 0.66
CA ARG A 30 17.49 -1.14 0.82
C ARG A 30 17.00 0.12 1.53
N GLU A 31 15.84 0.63 1.15
CA GLU A 31 15.23 1.80 1.81
C GLU A 31 14.99 1.54 3.30
N LEU A 32 14.48 0.35 3.62
CA LEU A 32 14.31 -0.07 5.02
C LEU A 32 15.65 -0.20 5.74
N ALA A 33 16.69 -0.76 5.10
CA ALA A 33 18.02 -0.89 5.68
C ALA A 33 18.65 0.49 5.98
N GLU A 34 18.50 1.47 5.09
CA GLU A 34 18.96 2.84 5.32
C GLU A 34 18.21 3.53 6.47
N SER A 35 16.92 3.28 6.60
CA SER A 35 16.13 3.75 7.74
C SER A 35 16.62 3.13 9.05
N ILE A 36 16.81 1.82 9.07
CA ILE A 36 17.31 1.08 10.26
C ILE A 36 18.71 1.53 10.63
N LYS A 37 19.58 1.83 9.67
CA LYS A 37 20.94 2.34 9.91
C LYS A 37 20.93 3.70 10.60
N ARG A 38 19.95 4.57 10.28
CA ARG A 38 19.84 5.92 10.85
C ARG A 38 19.14 5.96 12.21
N HIS A 39 18.09 5.15 12.37
CA HIS A 39 17.19 5.25 13.52
C HIS A 39 17.17 4.00 14.42
N GLY A 40 17.94 2.97 14.05
CA GLY A 40 17.83 1.67 14.69
C GLY A 40 16.56 0.93 14.30
N LEU A 41 16.38 -0.27 14.84
CA LEU A 41 15.17 -1.06 14.66
C LEU A 41 14.11 -0.64 15.70
N LEU A 42 13.17 0.22 15.30
CA LEU A 42 12.14 0.76 16.20
C LEU A 42 11.13 -0.31 16.66
N GLN A 43 10.82 -1.27 15.79
CA GLN A 43 9.88 -2.35 16.09
C GLN A 43 10.67 -3.65 16.28
N PRO A 44 10.62 -4.30 17.48
CA PRO A 44 11.37 -5.51 17.76
C PRO A 44 11.01 -6.67 16.84
N LEU A 45 11.97 -7.58 16.63
CA LEU A 45 11.68 -8.88 16.00
C LEU A 45 10.91 -9.77 16.98
N LEU A 46 10.09 -10.66 16.45
CA LEU A 46 9.43 -11.69 17.24
C LEU A 46 10.19 -13.00 17.07
N VAL A 47 10.65 -13.59 18.15
CA VAL A 47 11.47 -14.80 18.14
C VAL A 47 10.99 -15.83 19.18
N VAL A 48 11.26 -17.10 18.91
CA VAL A 48 11.07 -18.20 19.84
C VAL A 48 12.43 -18.79 20.18
N ALA A 49 12.69 -19.06 21.46
CA ALA A 49 13.90 -19.72 21.91
C ALA A 49 13.95 -21.17 21.37
N THR A 50 15.11 -21.59 20.86
CA THR A 50 15.41 -22.95 20.44
C THR A 50 16.66 -23.44 21.16
N PRO A 51 16.97 -24.76 21.18
CA PRO A 51 18.18 -25.27 21.82
C PRO A 51 19.47 -24.61 21.28
N ASP A 52 19.50 -24.25 20.00
CA ASP A 52 20.67 -23.71 19.31
C ASP A 52 20.67 -22.18 19.17
N GLY A 53 19.68 -21.49 19.73
CA GLY A 53 19.57 -20.03 19.65
C GLY A 53 18.13 -19.52 19.61
N TYR A 54 17.79 -18.76 18.60
CA TYR A 54 16.46 -18.20 18.42
C TYR A 54 15.96 -18.44 17.01
N GLN A 55 14.70 -18.75 16.85
CA GLN A 55 14.04 -18.87 15.57
C GLN A 55 13.14 -17.65 15.35
N LEU A 56 13.30 -17.00 14.20
CA LEU A 56 12.41 -15.89 13.83
C LEU A 56 10.99 -16.41 13.64
N VAL A 57 10.07 -15.73 14.29
CA VAL A 57 8.64 -15.95 14.18
C VAL A 57 8.03 -14.93 13.22
N ALA A 58 8.37 -13.65 13.41
CA ALA A 58 7.88 -12.56 12.60
C ALA A 58 8.91 -11.42 12.46
N GLY A 59 8.86 -10.74 11.30
CA GLY A 59 9.76 -9.64 11.01
C GLY A 59 10.88 -9.97 10.02
N ASP A 60 10.69 -10.90 9.05
CA ASP A 60 11.72 -11.34 8.12
C ASP A 60 12.32 -10.18 7.29
N ARG A 61 11.48 -9.24 6.80
CA ARG A 61 11.96 -8.02 6.11
C ARG A 61 12.87 -7.19 7.02
N ARG A 62 12.50 -7.05 8.30
CA ARG A 62 13.27 -6.32 9.31
C ARG A 62 14.59 -7.03 9.62
N LEU A 63 14.58 -8.35 9.75
CA LEU A 63 15.78 -9.16 9.93
C LEU A 63 16.76 -9.01 8.77
N GLN A 64 16.25 -9.13 7.52
CA GLN A 64 17.08 -8.99 6.31
C GLN A 64 17.60 -7.55 6.16
N ALA A 65 16.77 -6.54 6.41
CA ALA A 65 17.18 -5.15 6.36
C ALA A 65 18.20 -4.80 7.45
N SER A 66 18.08 -5.36 8.67
CA SER A 66 19.06 -5.21 9.74
C SER A 66 20.41 -5.83 9.40
N ARG A 67 20.41 -6.99 8.73
CA ARG A 67 21.66 -7.60 8.21
C ARG A 67 22.30 -6.73 7.13
N LEU A 68 21.51 -6.18 6.20
CA LEU A 68 22.00 -5.24 5.17
C LEU A 68 22.49 -3.92 5.77
N ALA A 69 21.90 -3.46 6.86
CA ALA A 69 22.32 -2.27 7.59
C ALA A 69 23.62 -2.49 8.40
N GLY A 70 24.08 -3.74 8.52
CA GLY A 70 25.32 -4.10 9.25
C GLY A 70 25.17 -4.07 10.77
N LEU A 71 23.97 -4.20 11.31
CA LEU A 71 23.74 -4.31 12.75
C LEU A 71 24.32 -5.64 13.26
N ARG A 72 24.86 -5.63 14.50
CA ARG A 72 25.34 -6.83 15.18
C ARG A 72 24.29 -7.47 16.06
N ALA A 73 23.40 -6.66 16.63
CA ALA A 73 22.31 -7.07 17.50
C ALA A 73 21.05 -6.27 17.18
N VAL A 74 19.90 -6.80 17.52
CA VAL A 74 18.59 -6.19 17.29
C VAL A 74 17.66 -6.43 18.46
N PRO A 75 16.75 -5.48 18.76
CA PRO A 75 15.72 -5.71 19.74
C PRO A 75 14.78 -6.82 19.27
N ALA A 76 14.52 -7.77 20.13
CA ALA A 76 13.64 -8.90 19.90
C ALA A 76 12.75 -9.19 21.11
N LEU A 77 11.53 -9.61 20.86
CA LEU A 77 10.59 -10.12 21.86
C LEU A 77 10.63 -11.65 21.83
N GLY A 78 11.11 -12.24 22.92
CA GLY A 78 11.07 -13.69 23.12
C GLY A 78 9.66 -14.16 23.46
N ARG A 79 9.13 -15.14 22.70
CA ARG A 79 7.84 -15.78 22.96
C ARG A 79 8.00 -17.28 23.17
N GLN A 80 7.05 -17.89 23.89
CA GLN A 80 6.97 -19.35 24.00
C GLN A 80 6.31 -19.93 22.74
N ALA A 81 6.72 -21.15 22.36
CA ALA A 81 6.14 -21.87 21.23
C ALA A 81 4.62 -22.09 21.55
N GLY A 82 3.73 -21.53 20.71
CA GLY A 82 2.26 -21.59 20.91
C GLY A 82 1.58 -20.24 21.14
N GLU A 83 2.27 -19.24 21.69
CA GLU A 83 1.69 -17.88 21.90
C GLU A 83 1.45 -17.14 20.55
N GLN A 84 2.19 -17.48 19.52
CA GLN A 84 2.03 -16.87 18.19
C GLN A 84 0.66 -17.21 17.58
N ALA A 85 0.27 -18.49 17.62
CA ALA A 85 -1.02 -18.93 17.08
C ALA A 85 -2.18 -18.27 17.84
N SER A 86 -2.03 -18.10 19.16
CA SER A 86 -3.04 -17.42 19.99
C SER A 86 -3.16 -15.93 19.65
N LEU A 87 -2.04 -15.25 19.38
CA LEU A 87 -2.04 -13.84 18.98
C LEU A 87 -2.61 -13.64 17.57
N GLU A 88 -2.23 -14.49 16.62
CA GLU A 88 -2.79 -14.49 15.27
C GLU A 88 -4.31 -14.69 15.33
N MET A 89 -4.77 -15.68 16.11
CA MET A 89 -6.19 -15.97 16.30
C MET A 89 -6.91 -14.78 16.95
N ALA A 90 -6.34 -14.17 17.98
CA ALA A 90 -6.90 -13.00 18.64
C ALA A 90 -6.99 -11.77 17.71
N LEU A 91 -5.99 -11.56 16.85
CA LEU A 91 -6.01 -10.50 15.84
C LEU A 91 -7.07 -10.74 14.77
N ILE A 92 -7.21 -12.00 14.30
CA ILE A 92 -8.24 -12.38 13.34
C ILE A 92 -9.64 -12.19 13.96
N GLU A 93 -9.85 -12.65 15.21
CA GLU A 93 -11.12 -12.44 15.93
C GLU A 93 -11.46 -10.95 16.03
N ASN A 94 -10.49 -10.12 16.40
CA ASN A 94 -10.69 -8.67 16.47
C ASN A 94 -11.04 -8.06 15.11
N LEU A 95 -10.40 -8.54 14.02
CA LEU A 95 -10.69 -8.11 12.64
C LEU A 95 -12.05 -8.56 12.10
N GLN A 96 -12.65 -9.58 12.69
CA GLN A 96 -14.00 -10.06 12.34
C GLN A 96 -15.11 -9.29 13.07
N ARG A 97 -14.77 -8.28 13.90
CA ARG A 97 -15.78 -7.44 14.57
C ARG A 97 -16.44 -6.50 13.57
N GLU A 98 -17.77 -6.34 13.68
CA GLU A 98 -18.60 -5.60 12.71
C GLU A 98 -18.37 -4.08 12.66
N ASN A 99 -17.67 -3.48 13.64
CA ASN A 99 -17.59 -2.02 13.80
C ASN A 99 -16.16 -1.45 13.69
N LEU A 100 -15.27 -2.09 12.94
CA LEU A 100 -13.92 -1.55 12.72
C LEU A 100 -13.95 -0.37 11.75
N ASN A 101 -13.23 0.70 12.10
CA ASN A 101 -12.91 1.76 11.17
C ASN A 101 -12.03 1.19 10.02
N PRO A 102 -12.21 1.64 8.76
CA PRO A 102 -11.38 1.19 7.62
C PRO A 102 -9.87 1.31 7.82
N LEU A 103 -9.41 2.26 8.64
CA LEU A 103 -7.99 2.41 8.96
C LEU A 103 -7.52 1.39 10.00
N GLU A 104 -8.35 1.06 11.00
CA GLU A 104 -8.06 0.00 11.97
C GLU A 104 -8.00 -1.35 11.29
N GLU A 105 -8.92 -1.62 10.37
CA GLU A 105 -8.90 -2.82 9.54
C GLU A 105 -7.61 -2.89 8.70
N ALA A 106 -7.19 -1.77 8.09
CA ALA A 106 -5.96 -1.69 7.32
C ALA A 106 -4.71 -1.95 8.19
N GLU A 107 -4.67 -1.43 9.40
CA GLU A 107 -3.58 -1.68 10.36
C GLU A 107 -3.55 -3.15 10.79
N GLY A 108 -4.69 -3.76 11.06
CA GLY A 108 -4.76 -5.18 11.37
C GLY A 108 -4.29 -6.06 10.21
N PHE A 109 -4.67 -5.75 8.97
CA PHE A 109 -4.15 -6.47 7.79
C PHE A 109 -2.64 -6.27 7.62
N ARG A 110 -2.14 -5.07 7.93
CA ARG A 110 -0.70 -4.80 7.93
C ARG A 110 0.02 -5.65 8.98
N GLN A 111 -0.52 -5.76 10.20
CA GLN A 111 0.05 -6.60 11.24
C GLN A 111 0.07 -8.07 10.82
N LEU A 112 -1.01 -8.60 10.24
CA LEU A 112 -1.05 -9.96 9.70
C LEU A 112 0.00 -10.18 8.61
N ALA A 113 0.20 -9.19 7.72
CA ALA A 113 1.19 -9.29 6.65
C ALA A 113 2.64 -9.16 7.16
N ASP A 114 2.90 -8.21 8.06
CA ASP A 114 4.27 -7.86 8.49
C ASP A 114 4.75 -8.73 9.66
N ASP A 115 3.88 -9.00 10.65
CA ASP A 115 4.26 -9.73 11.87
C ASP A 115 4.06 -11.24 11.73
N PHE A 116 3.05 -11.67 10.97
CA PHE A 116 2.77 -13.09 10.74
C PHE A 116 3.17 -13.58 9.34
N SER A 117 3.70 -12.66 8.49
CA SER A 117 4.17 -12.96 7.13
C SER A 117 3.13 -13.58 6.22
N LEU A 118 1.86 -13.26 6.45
CA LEU A 118 0.76 -13.75 5.65
C LEU A 118 0.68 -12.98 4.31
N SER A 119 0.44 -13.71 3.24
CA SER A 119 0.13 -13.09 1.95
C SER A 119 -1.28 -12.51 1.94
N HIS A 120 -1.55 -11.57 1.04
CA HIS A 120 -2.89 -11.00 0.90
C HIS A 120 -3.96 -12.06 0.60
N ASP A 121 -3.61 -13.14 -0.10
CA ASP A 121 -4.51 -14.27 -0.36
C ASP A 121 -4.84 -15.06 0.92
N GLN A 122 -3.84 -15.31 1.76
CA GLN A 122 -4.02 -15.97 3.05
C GLN A 122 -4.87 -15.13 4.00
N ILE A 123 -4.57 -13.82 4.10
CA ILE A 123 -5.37 -12.88 4.89
C ILE A 123 -6.83 -12.88 4.40
N ALA A 124 -7.03 -12.79 3.09
CA ALA A 124 -8.37 -12.81 2.48
C ALA A 124 -9.14 -14.08 2.84
N GLY A 125 -8.49 -15.25 2.74
CA GLY A 125 -9.09 -16.54 3.13
C GLY A 125 -9.46 -16.62 4.61
N LEU A 126 -8.62 -16.09 5.51
CA LEU A 126 -8.85 -16.12 6.97
C LEU A 126 -10.02 -15.23 7.40
N ILE A 127 -10.24 -14.12 6.70
CA ILE A 127 -11.29 -13.14 7.07
C ILE A 127 -12.54 -13.25 6.18
N GLY A 128 -12.56 -14.15 5.19
CA GLY A 128 -13.71 -14.29 4.29
C GLY A 128 -13.90 -13.12 3.33
N ARG A 129 -12.80 -12.41 2.95
CA ARG A 129 -12.80 -11.29 2.01
C ARG A 129 -12.11 -11.65 0.70
N SER A 130 -12.23 -10.80 -0.32
CA SER A 130 -11.43 -10.96 -1.54
C SER A 130 -9.99 -10.42 -1.35
N ARG A 131 -9.03 -10.99 -2.10
CA ARG A 131 -7.66 -10.46 -2.15
C ARG A 131 -7.61 -8.98 -2.55
N SER A 132 -8.49 -8.59 -3.47
CA SER A 132 -8.60 -7.20 -3.92
C SER A 132 -9.05 -6.27 -2.79
N ASP A 133 -9.97 -6.71 -1.94
CA ASP A 133 -10.42 -5.92 -0.79
C ASP A 133 -9.28 -5.73 0.22
N VAL A 134 -8.56 -6.79 0.58
CA VAL A 134 -7.38 -6.71 1.45
C VAL A 134 -6.35 -5.73 0.88
N SER A 135 -6.03 -5.84 -0.41
CA SER A 135 -5.07 -4.94 -1.07
C SER A 135 -5.55 -3.50 -1.09
N ASN A 136 -6.84 -3.25 -1.33
CA ASN A 136 -7.42 -1.92 -1.36
C ASN A 136 -7.46 -1.29 0.05
N THR A 137 -7.77 -2.07 1.07
CA THR A 137 -7.77 -1.63 2.47
C THR A 137 -6.35 -1.28 2.91
N LEU A 138 -5.35 -2.11 2.64
CA LEU A 138 -3.94 -1.83 2.94
C LEU A 138 -3.43 -0.54 2.27
N ARG A 139 -3.91 -0.22 1.07
CA ARG A 139 -3.54 1.02 0.38
C ARG A 139 -4.01 2.27 1.12
N LEU A 140 -5.05 2.21 1.95
CA LEU A 140 -5.53 3.34 2.74
C LEU A 140 -4.45 3.90 3.69
N LEU A 141 -3.51 3.06 4.13
CA LEU A 141 -2.38 3.48 4.96
C LEU A 141 -1.39 4.42 4.22
N LYS A 142 -1.45 4.48 2.88
CA LYS A 142 -0.63 5.38 2.06
C LYS A 142 -1.24 6.77 1.87
N LEU A 143 -2.42 7.01 2.40
CA LEU A 143 -3.08 8.32 2.36
C LEU A 143 -2.34 9.34 3.22
N SER A 144 -2.42 10.60 2.83
CA SER A 144 -1.93 11.71 3.65
C SER A 144 -2.66 11.79 4.99
N SER A 145 -2.02 12.37 6.01
CA SER A 145 -2.58 12.47 7.37
C SER A 145 -3.97 13.09 7.37
N GLY A 146 -4.16 14.23 6.68
CA GLY A 146 -5.45 14.91 6.62
C GLY A 146 -6.57 14.08 5.96
N VAL A 147 -6.25 13.22 5.00
CA VAL A 147 -7.25 12.31 4.40
C VAL A 147 -7.57 11.16 5.35
N ARG A 148 -6.57 10.63 6.07
CA ARG A 148 -6.78 9.60 7.10
C ARG A 148 -7.64 10.13 8.25
N GLU A 149 -7.38 11.33 8.73
CA GLU A 149 -8.20 11.98 9.75
C GLU A 149 -9.66 12.14 9.29
N ALA A 150 -9.87 12.64 8.06
CA ALA A 150 -11.21 12.78 7.52
C ALA A 150 -11.95 11.44 7.37
N LEU A 151 -11.22 10.35 7.09
CA LEU A 151 -11.78 8.99 7.05
C LEU A 151 -12.08 8.46 8.45
N ALA A 152 -11.19 8.70 9.42
CA ALA A 152 -11.37 8.28 10.81
C ALA A 152 -12.55 8.99 11.50
N GLU A 153 -12.83 10.21 11.09
CA GLU A 153 -13.95 11.05 11.60
C GLU A 153 -15.23 10.88 10.77
N ASP A 154 -15.32 9.88 9.90
CA ASP A 154 -16.46 9.59 9.02
C ASP A 154 -16.90 10.77 8.13
N ARG A 155 -16.04 11.78 7.93
CA ARG A 155 -16.29 12.92 7.02
C ARG A 155 -16.26 12.49 5.56
N ILE A 156 -15.55 11.40 5.26
CA ILE A 156 -15.52 10.72 3.98
C ILE A 156 -15.61 9.21 4.20
N ILE A 157 -16.11 8.48 3.23
CA ILE A 157 -16.16 7.01 3.27
C ILE A 157 -14.97 6.40 2.52
N ALA A 158 -14.71 5.11 2.73
CA ALA A 158 -13.60 4.36 2.11
C ALA A 158 -13.56 4.47 0.57
N GLY A 159 -14.70 4.67 -0.08
CA GLY A 159 -14.77 4.91 -1.53
C GLY A 159 -14.09 6.22 -1.95
N HIS A 160 -14.35 7.33 -1.22
CA HIS A 160 -13.67 8.60 -1.46
C HIS A 160 -12.17 8.49 -1.20
N ALA A 161 -11.79 7.85 -0.09
CA ALA A 161 -10.40 7.62 0.28
C ALA A 161 -9.64 6.83 -0.79
N ARG A 162 -10.25 5.78 -1.36
CA ARG A 162 -9.66 5.00 -2.46
C ARG A 162 -9.49 5.83 -3.74
N ALA A 163 -10.45 6.68 -4.07
CA ALA A 163 -10.32 7.59 -5.22
C ALA A 163 -9.14 8.55 -5.04
N LEU A 164 -8.98 9.14 -3.84
CA LEU A 164 -7.89 10.07 -3.51
C LEU A 164 -6.49 9.43 -3.60
N LEU A 165 -6.36 8.11 -3.46
CA LEU A 165 -5.10 7.38 -3.71
C LEU A 165 -4.62 7.45 -5.17
N GLY A 166 -5.45 7.90 -6.09
CA GLY A 166 -5.06 8.17 -7.48
C GLY A 166 -4.15 9.40 -7.64
N LEU A 167 -3.99 10.23 -6.60
CA LEU A 167 -3.09 11.38 -6.57
C LEU A 167 -1.77 11.01 -5.90
N SER A 168 -0.67 11.47 -6.48
CA SER A 168 0.68 11.04 -6.12
C SER A 168 1.24 11.75 -4.88
N THR A 169 0.79 12.98 -4.62
CA THR A 169 1.36 13.80 -3.54
C THR A 169 0.34 14.07 -2.43
N ALA A 170 0.83 14.20 -1.20
CA ALA A 170 0.01 14.56 -0.04
C ALA A 170 -0.69 15.93 -0.20
N GLN A 171 -0.04 16.86 -0.91
CA GLN A 171 -0.62 18.19 -1.18
C GLN A 171 -1.82 18.09 -2.12
N GLU A 172 -1.70 17.33 -3.22
CA GLU A 172 -2.81 17.10 -4.15
C GLU A 172 -3.97 16.38 -3.46
N GLN A 173 -3.69 15.36 -2.66
CA GLN A 173 -4.71 14.65 -1.89
C GLN A 173 -5.46 15.58 -0.95
N THR A 174 -4.75 16.47 -0.24
CA THR A 174 -5.36 17.42 0.69
C THR A 174 -6.19 18.50 -0.04
N ALA A 175 -5.72 18.99 -1.20
CA ALA A 175 -6.47 19.94 -2.01
C ALA A 175 -7.76 19.32 -2.59
N ALA A 176 -7.66 18.09 -3.09
CA ALA A 176 -8.82 17.34 -3.57
C ALA A 176 -9.82 17.04 -2.46
N LEU A 177 -9.35 16.65 -1.26
CA LEU A 177 -10.19 16.42 -0.09
C LEU A 177 -11.02 17.68 0.26
N ARG A 178 -10.40 18.87 0.28
CA ARG A 178 -11.13 20.13 0.52
C ARG A 178 -12.24 20.35 -0.50
N THR A 179 -11.99 20.02 -1.76
CA THR A 179 -13.00 20.14 -2.82
C THR A 179 -14.14 19.13 -2.62
N VAL A 180 -13.80 17.89 -2.26
CA VAL A 180 -14.77 16.80 -1.98
C VAL A 180 -15.70 17.24 -0.83
N LEU A 181 -15.13 17.69 0.28
CA LEU A 181 -15.88 18.11 1.45
C LEU A 181 -16.68 19.39 1.19
N GLY A 182 -16.08 20.40 0.55
CA GLY A 182 -16.72 21.70 0.30
C GLY A 182 -17.89 21.63 -0.69
N LYS A 183 -17.84 20.68 -1.64
CA LYS A 183 -18.91 20.50 -2.65
C LYS A 183 -19.83 19.31 -2.35
N GLY A 184 -19.59 18.55 -1.29
CA GLY A 184 -20.37 17.35 -0.96
C GLY A 184 -20.36 16.29 -2.06
N LEU A 185 -19.20 16.08 -2.71
CA LEU A 185 -19.10 15.16 -3.85
C LEU A 185 -19.33 13.71 -3.40
N ASN A 186 -20.08 12.97 -4.20
CA ASN A 186 -20.18 11.51 -4.03
C ASN A 186 -18.94 10.78 -4.61
N VAL A 187 -18.83 9.47 -4.39
CA VAL A 187 -17.66 8.68 -4.81
C VAL A 187 -17.39 8.79 -6.30
N ARG A 188 -18.42 8.67 -7.15
CA ARG A 188 -18.28 8.76 -8.63
C ARG A 188 -17.80 10.15 -9.08
N GLN A 189 -18.31 11.21 -8.45
CA GLN A 189 -17.87 12.57 -8.73
C GLN A 189 -16.43 12.80 -8.27
N THR A 190 -16.05 12.24 -7.13
CA THR A 190 -14.67 12.26 -6.65
C THR A 190 -13.72 11.53 -7.61
N GLU A 191 -14.09 10.34 -8.10
CA GLU A 191 -13.30 9.63 -9.12
C GLU A 191 -13.16 10.43 -10.43
N ALA A 192 -14.21 11.14 -10.85
CA ALA A 192 -14.17 12.01 -12.01
C ALA A 192 -13.21 13.20 -11.79
N LEU A 193 -13.28 13.85 -10.62
CA LEU A 193 -12.36 14.92 -10.23
C LEU A 193 -10.90 14.43 -10.26
N ILE A 194 -10.61 13.29 -9.65
CA ILE A 194 -9.25 12.73 -9.61
C ILE A 194 -8.73 12.41 -11.01
N ARG A 195 -9.56 11.85 -11.90
CA ARG A 195 -9.18 11.62 -13.31
C ARG A 195 -8.85 12.92 -14.04
N GLN A 196 -9.58 14.00 -13.77
CA GLN A 196 -9.27 15.31 -14.36
C GLN A 196 -7.93 15.86 -13.85
N LEU A 197 -7.66 15.76 -12.56
CA LEU A 197 -6.41 16.23 -11.95
C LEU A 197 -5.21 15.38 -12.39
N GLY A 198 -5.37 14.06 -12.46
CA GLY A 198 -4.30 13.14 -12.89
C GLY A 198 -4.01 13.16 -14.40
N ALA A 199 -4.95 13.64 -15.22
CA ALA A 199 -4.74 13.75 -16.67
C ALA A 199 -3.78 14.89 -17.08
N GLY A 200 -3.34 15.76 -16.13
CA GLY A 200 -2.61 16.96 -16.44
C GLY A 200 -3.41 17.92 -17.36
N PRO A 201 -2.93 19.11 -17.66
CA PRO A 201 -3.55 19.93 -18.69
C PRO A 201 -3.53 19.12 -19.99
N ARG A 202 -4.72 18.72 -20.46
CA ARG A 202 -4.84 18.10 -21.78
C ARG A 202 -4.14 19.04 -22.75
N ARG A 203 -2.95 18.64 -23.25
CA ARG A 203 -2.45 19.23 -24.49
C ARG A 203 -3.61 19.17 -25.47
N PRO A 204 -4.02 20.29 -26.07
CA PRO A 204 -5.04 20.24 -27.10
C PRO A 204 -4.56 19.18 -28.08
N ARG A 205 -5.37 18.15 -28.24
CA ARG A 205 -5.11 17.09 -29.21
C ARG A 205 -5.03 17.83 -30.52
N ALA A 206 -3.82 17.96 -31.07
CA ALA A 206 -3.64 18.50 -32.41
C ALA A 206 -4.67 17.79 -33.28
N ALA A 207 -5.52 18.56 -33.94
CA ALA A 207 -6.48 18.02 -34.85
C ALA A 207 -5.69 17.09 -35.80
N PRO A 208 -6.17 15.88 -36.08
CA PRO A 208 -5.42 14.97 -36.91
C PRO A 208 -5.08 15.70 -38.23
N ALA A 209 -3.81 15.66 -38.61
CA ALA A 209 -3.26 16.29 -39.81
C ALA A 209 -3.91 15.77 -41.12
N GLN A 210 -4.94 14.98 -41.04
CA GLN A 210 -5.77 14.50 -42.16
C GLN A 210 -6.51 15.63 -42.90
N GLY A 211 -6.71 16.81 -42.28
CA GLY A 211 -7.37 17.92 -42.96
C GLY A 211 -6.52 18.60 -44.04
N ALA A 212 -5.19 18.60 -43.92
CA ALA A 212 -4.33 19.29 -44.90
C ALA A 212 -4.13 18.48 -46.20
N GLU A 213 -3.98 17.17 -46.09
CA GLU A 213 -3.88 16.27 -47.25
C GLU A 213 -5.23 16.10 -47.94
N ALA A 214 -6.34 15.96 -47.20
CA ALA A 214 -7.68 15.90 -47.77
C ALA A 214 -8.06 17.21 -48.50
N ALA A 215 -7.77 18.37 -47.90
CA ALA A 215 -8.00 19.68 -48.54
C ALA A 215 -7.14 19.90 -49.79
N ALA A 216 -5.90 19.41 -49.81
CA ALA A 216 -5.04 19.46 -51.00
C ALA A 216 -5.57 18.52 -52.12
N LEU A 217 -6.09 17.36 -51.74
CA LEU A 217 -6.71 16.42 -52.69
C LEU A 217 -8.05 16.95 -53.24
N GLU A 218 -8.88 17.54 -52.38
CA GLU A 218 -10.12 18.22 -52.76
C GLU A 218 -9.84 19.34 -53.81
N SER A 219 -8.87 20.22 -53.52
CA SER A 219 -8.48 21.32 -54.44
C SER A 219 -7.97 20.82 -55.78
N ARG A 220 -7.22 19.73 -55.81
CA ARG A 220 -6.71 19.14 -57.08
C ARG A 220 -7.85 18.49 -57.89
N LEU A 221 -8.77 17.78 -57.23
CA LEU A 221 -9.90 17.18 -57.88
C LEU A 221 -10.92 18.21 -58.39
N GLU A 222 -11.14 19.32 -57.67
CA GLU A 222 -11.96 20.44 -58.09
C GLU A 222 -11.36 21.13 -59.35
N ALA A 223 -10.03 21.26 -59.41
CA ALA A 223 -9.35 21.86 -60.58
C ALA A 223 -9.43 20.96 -61.82
N GLU A 224 -9.39 19.64 -61.67
CA GLU A 224 -9.47 18.71 -62.82
C GLU A 224 -10.91 18.41 -63.25
N LEU A 225 -11.87 18.37 -62.35
CA LEU A 225 -13.24 17.96 -62.64
C LEU A 225 -14.18 19.13 -62.86
N GLY A 226 -13.79 20.36 -62.58
CA GLY A 226 -14.60 21.56 -62.78
C GLY A 226 -15.86 21.62 -61.89
N THR A 227 -15.95 20.77 -60.85
CA THR A 227 -17.07 20.69 -59.95
C THR A 227 -16.59 20.54 -58.48
N ARG A 228 -17.43 20.99 -57.55
CA ARG A 228 -17.09 20.89 -56.10
C ARG A 228 -17.03 19.43 -55.64
N VAL A 229 -15.91 19.04 -55.06
CA VAL A 229 -15.68 17.69 -54.50
C VAL A 229 -15.48 17.83 -53.00
N ARG A 230 -16.14 16.99 -52.18
CA ARG A 230 -15.87 16.81 -50.76
C ARG A 230 -15.48 15.36 -50.50
N ILE A 231 -14.37 15.16 -49.80
CA ILE A 231 -13.87 13.83 -49.38
C ILE A 231 -14.10 13.66 -47.87
#